data_860e84bf70eb9119e6516e68b95c1606
#
_entry.id   860e84bf70eb9119e6516e68b95c1606
#
_cell.length_a   1.000
_cell.length_b   1.000
_cell.length_c   1.000
_cell.angle_alpha   90.00
_cell.angle_beta   90.00
_cell.angle_gamma   90.00
#
_symmetry.space_group_name_H-M   'P 1'
#
loop_
_entity.id
_entity.type
_entity.pdbx_description
1 polymer ?
#
loop_
_entity_poly.entity_id
_entity_poly.type
_entity_poly.pdbx_seq_one_letter_code
_entity_poly.pdbx_strand_id
1 'polypeptide(L)'
;MAGRARLALCGFIVALAAMVLTAEARSQDRAAVVDDIVVGSRVLAEFGVLDAFGHVSARDPDHPDHFLMSRSLAPALVTADDIMEFDLDGNAVDANGRTVFLERFIHSEIYKARPDVMAVVHTHSPGVIPFTVSQVSLRPVFHNAAFLGAGAPVWDIRKEFGETDMLVRNAAIGKGLALALGDKSVVLMRGHGDATVGPSVKLAVFRAYYTDVDARLQSQALALGGEVNYLTPVEATKADAVNLQVLDRVWNLWKMRVTAATK
;
A
#
# COMPACT_ATOMS: atom_id res chain seq x y z
N MET A 1 -10.91 -40.13 -44.94
CA MET A 1 -11.13 -39.95 -43.49
C MET A 1 -9.86 -39.59 -42.70
N ALA A 2 -8.81 -39.04 -43.32
CA ALA A 2 -7.53 -38.73 -42.63
C ALA A 2 -7.30 -37.24 -42.28
N GLY A 3 -8.23 -36.36 -42.62
CA GLY A 3 -8.05 -34.90 -42.41
C GLY A 3 -8.54 -34.32 -41.09
N ARG A 4 -9.47 -35.00 -40.36
CA ARG A 4 -10.08 -34.47 -39.13
C ARG A 4 -9.25 -34.75 -37.87
N ALA A 5 -8.40 -35.75 -37.85
CA ALA A 5 -7.59 -36.10 -36.67
C ALA A 5 -6.37 -35.16 -36.47
N ARG A 6 -5.84 -34.54 -37.53
CA ARG A 6 -4.68 -33.64 -37.43
C ARG A 6 -5.03 -32.25 -36.91
N LEU A 7 -6.24 -31.73 -37.14
CA LEU A 7 -6.66 -30.43 -36.62
C LEU A 7 -6.96 -30.48 -35.13
N ALA A 8 -7.48 -31.58 -34.60
CA ALA A 8 -7.76 -31.70 -33.16
C ALA A 8 -6.48 -31.80 -32.32
N LEU A 9 -5.41 -32.42 -32.86
CA LEU A 9 -4.15 -32.56 -32.13
C LEU A 9 -3.38 -31.21 -32.02
N CYS A 10 -3.38 -30.42 -33.11
CA CYS A 10 -2.78 -29.09 -33.09
C CYS A 10 -3.49 -28.11 -32.14
N GLY A 11 -4.83 -28.17 -32.06
CA GLY A 11 -5.59 -27.33 -31.15
C GLY A 11 -5.32 -27.64 -29.69
N PHE A 12 -5.11 -28.90 -29.32
CA PHE A 12 -4.81 -29.34 -27.96
C PHE A 12 -3.40 -28.93 -27.50
N ILE A 13 -2.42 -29.01 -28.39
CA ILE A 13 -1.03 -28.62 -28.10
C ILE A 13 -0.93 -27.09 -27.91
N VAL A 14 -1.62 -26.31 -28.73
CA VAL A 14 -1.62 -24.84 -28.60
C VAL A 14 -2.32 -24.38 -27.32
N ALA A 15 -3.43 -25.04 -26.94
CA ALA A 15 -4.13 -24.72 -25.70
C ALA A 15 -3.31 -25.08 -24.45
N LEU A 16 -2.59 -26.21 -24.47
CA LEU A 16 -1.73 -26.64 -23.38
C LEU A 16 -0.50 -25.71 -23.23
N ALA A 17 0.11 -25.31 -24.34
CA ALA A 17 1.22 -24.37 -24.34
C ALA A 17 0.81 -22.97 -23.84
N ALA A 18 -0.39 -22.50 -24.18
CA ALA A 18 -0.93 -21.23 -23.69
C ALA A 18 -1.22 -21.28 -22.18
N MET A 19 -1.73 -22.41 -21.65
CA MET A 19 -1.95 -22.58 -20.20
C MET A 19 -0.64 -22.64 -19.42
N VAL A 20 0.39 -23.28 -19.93
CA VAL A 20 1.71 -23.34 -19.27
C VAL A 20 2.36 -21.97 -19.25
N LEU A 21 2.33 -21.22 -20.35
CA LEU A 21 2.87 -19.85 -20.42
C LEU A 21 2.14 -18.89 -19.46
N THR A 22 0.83 -19.03 -19.29
CA THR A 22 0.08 -18.19 -18.33
C THR A 22 0.37 -18.55 -16.87
N ALA A 23 0.62 -19.82 -16.57
CA ALA A 23 0.98 -20.26 -15.21
C ALA A 23 2.40 -19.80 -14.83
N GLU A 24 3.37 -19.89 -15.75
CA GLU A 24 4.73 -19.38 -15.53
C GLU A 24 4.77 -17.84 -15.39
N ALA A 25 4.01 -17.11 -16.21
CA ALA A 25 3.89 -15.66 -16.09
C ALA A 25 3.27 -15.24 -14.75
N ARG A 26 2.23 -15.95 -14.26
CA ARG A 26 1.62 -15.70 -12.94
C ARG A 26 2.59 -15.99 -11.79
N SER A 27 3.37 -17.07 -11.86
CA SER A 27 4.39 -17.39 -10.85
C SER A 27 5.49 -16.33 -10.79
N GLN A 28 5.90 -15.77 -11.94
CA GLN A 28 6.84 -14.63 -11.96
C GLN A 28 6.23 -13.37 -11.36
N ASP A 29 4.95 -13.09 -11.61
CA ASP A 29 4.26 -11.92 -11.05
C ASP A 29 4.19 -11.99 -9.52
N ARG A 30 3.91 -13.15 -8.93
CA ARG A 30 3.89 -13.32 -7.46
C ARG A 30 5.27 -13.08 -6.84
N ALA A 31 6.33 -13.63 -7.41
CA ALA A 31 7.70 -13.40 -6.93
C ALA A 31 8.10 -11.92 -7.03
N ALA A 32 7.69 -11.24 -8.09
CA ALA A 32 7.89 -9.79 -8.24
C ALA A 32 7.11 -8.98 -7.20
N VAL A 33 5.88 -9.38 -6.88
CA VAL A 33 5.07 -8.74 -5.82
C VAL A 33 5.72 -8.93 -4.44
N VAL A 34 6.22 -10.13 -4.13
CA VAL A 34 6.96 -10.41 -2.89
C VAL A 34 8.21 -9.53 -2.80
N ASP A 35 9.01 -9.43 -3.87
CA ASP A 35 10.18 -8.55 -3.92
C ASP A 35 9.79 -7.08 -3.72
N ASP A 36 8.73 -6.61 -4.37
CA ASP A 36 8.25 -5.24 -4.21
C ASP A 36 7.77 -4.95 -2.76
N ILE A 37 7.13 -5.89 -2.06
CA ILE A 37 6.76 -5.75 -0.64
C ILE A 37 8.02 -5.60 0.23
N VAL A 38 9.03 -6.44 0.02
CA VAL A 38 10.31 -6.38 0.75
C VAL A 38 11.01 -5.05 0.50
N VAL A 39 11.14 -4.66 -0.77
CA VAL A 39 11.74 -3.38 -1.17
C VAL A 39 10.97 -2.21 -0.58
N GLY A 40 9.64 -2.21 -0.68
CA GLY A 40 8.77 -1.14 -0.16
C GLY A 40 8.90 -0.98 1.35
N SER A 41 8.91 -2.09 2.09
CA SER A 41 9.11 -2.09 3.55
C SER A 41 10.45 -1.45 3.94
N ARG A 42 11.53 -1.84 3.28
CA ARG A 42 12.88 -1.31 3.53
C ARG A 42 13.03 0.15 3.10
N VAL A 43 12.45 0.53 1.96
CA VAL A 43 12.43 1.92 1.47
C VAL A 43 11.78 2.84 2.48
N LEU A 44 10.59 2.51 2.94
CA LEU A 44 9.86 3.34 3.90
C LEU A 44 10.57 3.40 5.27
N ALA A 45 11.24 2.32 5.68
CA ALA A 45 12.08 2.31 6.87
C ALA A 45 13.33 3.17 6.70
N GLU A 46 14.04 3.10 5.57
CA GLU A 46 15.21 3.91 5.25
C GLU A 46 14.90 5.42 5.30
N PHE A 47 13.72 5.81 4.84
CA PHE A 47 13.29 7.21 4.84
C PHE A 47 12.57 7.65 6.14
N GLY A 48 12.47 6.79 7.14
CA GLY A 48 11.86 7.12 8.43
C GLY A 48 10.35 7.37 8.38
N VAL A 49 9.67 6.81 7.37
CA VAL A 49 8.21 6.76 7.28
C VAL A 49 7.67 5.60 8.11
N LEU A 50 8.41 4.49 8.14
CA LEU A 50 8.24 3.38 9.06
C LEU A 50 9.42 3.32 10.03
N ASP A 51 9.19 2.77 11.22
CA ASP A 51 10.25 2.46 12.18
C ASP A 51 10.23 0.96 12.52
N ALA A 52 9.98 0.57 13.77
CA ALA A 52 9.73 -0.82 14.14
C ALA A 52 8.29 -1.26 13.86
N PHE A 53 7.43 -0.32 13.51
CA PHE A 53 5.99 -0.48 13.28
C PHE A 53 5.61 -0.08 11.85
N GLY A 54 4.37 -0.44 11.48
CA GLY A 54 3.86 -0.26 10.13
C GLY A 54 4.20 -1.43 9.21
N HIS A 55 3.49 -1.54 8.11
CA HIS A 55 3.60 -2.70 7.23
C HIS A 55 3.08 -2.42 5.83
N VAL A 56 3.61 -3.17 4.87
CA VAL A 56 3.25 -3.14 3.45
C VAL A 56 2.60 -4.47 3.08
N SER A 57 1.52 -4.43 2.32
CA SER A 57 0.90 -5.62 1.74
C SER A 57 0.56 -5.42 0.27
N ALA A 58 0.33 -6.53 -0.41
CA ALA A 58 -0.22 -6.54 -1.76
C ALA A 58 -1.22 -7.67 -1.93
N ARG A 59 -2.22 -7.46 -2.79
CA ARG A 59 -3.12 -8.54 -3.22
C ARG A 59 -2.31 -9.63 -3.91
N ASP A 60 -2.63 -10.89 -3.61
CA ASP A 60 -1.97 -12.03 -4.23
C ASP A 60 -2.39 -12.15 -5.70
N PRO A 61 -1.46 -12.14 -6.67
CA PRO A 61 -1.82 -12.28 -8.08
C PRO A 61 -2.33 -13.68 -8.44
N ASP A 62 -1.95 -14.71 -7.68
CA ASP A 62 -2.39 -16.09 -7.91
C ASP A 62 -3.77 -16.38 -7.25
N HIS A 63 -4.05 -15.70 -6.12
CA HIS A 63 -5.29 -15.82 -5.37
C HIS A 63 -5.86 -14.42 -5.11
N PRO A 64 -6.70 -13.85 -6.00
CA PRO A 64 -7.19 -12.46 -5.90
C PRO A 64 -8.04 -12.15 -4.65
N ASP A 65 -8.54 -13.17 -3.95
CA ASP A 65 -9.23 -13.13 -2.67
C ASP A 65 -8.29 -13.28 -1.46
N HIS A 66 -6.97 -13.27 -1.69
CA HIS A 66 -5.92 -13.28 -0.68
C HIS A 66 -5.01 -12.05 -0.81
N PHE A 67 -4.19 -11.83 0.20
CA PHE A 67 -3.12 -10.83 0.17
C PHE A 67 -1.84 -11.34 0.81
N LEU A 68 -0.73 -10.75 0.42
CA LEU A 68 0.61 -11.03 0.90
C LEU A 68 1.09 -9.91 1.83
N MET A 69 1.62 -10.27 2.99
CA MET A 69 2.20 -9.34 3.96
C MET A 69 3.27 -10.07 4.79
N SER A 70 4.26 -9.36 5.33
CA SER A 70 5.25 -10.00 6.18
C SER A 70 4.64 -10.51 7.50
N ARG A 71 5.27 -11.52 8.12
CA ARG A 71 5.05 -11.81 9.53
C ARG A 71 5.32 -10.55 10.37
N SER A 72 4.86 -10.55 11.62
CA SER A 72 5.09 -9.43 12.54
C SER A 72 6.60 -9.25 12.79
N LEU A 73 7.20 -8.31 12.06
CA LEU A 73 8.63 -8.01 12.05
C LEU A 73 8.83 -6.54 11.69
N ALA A 74 9.89 -5.92 12.23
CA ALA A 74 10.25 -4.55 11.86
C ALA A 74 10.52 -4.44 10.34
N PRO A 75 9.96 -3.44 9.65
CA PRO A 75 10.00 -3.33 8.19
C PRO A 75 11.39 -3.38 7.56
N ALA A 76 12.39 -2.80 8.23
CA ALA A 76 13.79 -2.82 7.78
C ALA A 76 14.40 -4.24 7.69
N LEU A 77 13.86 -5.21 8.45
CA LEU A 77 14.37 -6.57 8.56
C LEU A 77 13.65 -7.56 7.65
N VAL A 78 12.59 -7.14 6.97
CA VAL A 78 11.75 -8.02 6.15
C VAL A 78 12.56 -8.61 4.99
N THR A 79 12.40 -9.93 4.81
CA THR A 79 12.93 -10.71 3.67
C THR A 79 11.80 -11.43 2.94
N ALA A 80 12.10 -12.04 1.80
CA ALA A 80 11.10 -12.80 1.06
C ALA A 80 10.52 -13.98 1.87
N ASP A 81 11.34 -14.63 2.70
CA ASP A 81 10.92 -15.76 3.55
C ASP A 81 9.97 -15.32 4.68
N ASP A 82 9.91 -14.04 4.99
CA ASP A 82 9.01 -13.48 5.99
C ASP A 82 7.60 -13.21 5.45
N ILE A 83 7.42 -13.21 4.11
CA ILE A 83 6.13 -12.93 3.50
C ILE A 83 5.20 -14.13 3.68
N MET A 84 3.99 -13.83 4.10
CA MET A 84 2.91 -14.78 4.39
C MET A 84 1.69 -14.44 3.53
N GLU A 85 0.89 -15.45 3.27
CA GLU A 85 -0.40 -15.33 2.60
C GLU A 85 -1.53 -15.28 3.64
N PHE A 86 -2.49 -14.39 3.40
CA PHE A 86 -3.67 -14.18 4.24
C PHE A 86 -4.93 -14.21 3.38
N ASP A 87 -6.01 -14.80 3.89
CA ASP A 87 -7.33 -14.59 3.33
C ASP A 87 -7.87 -13.17 3.64
N LEU A 88 -8.95 -12.76 2.99
CA LEU A 88 -9.55 -11.44 3.25
C LEU A 88 -10.23 -11.34 4.63
N ASP A 89 -10.37 -12.43 5.38
CA ASP A 89 -10.81 -12.38 6.78
C ASP A 89 -9.64 -12.13 7.75
N GLY A 90 -8.42 -12.00 7.20
CA GLY A 90 -7.20 -11.72 7.95
C GLY A 90 -6.60 -12.97 8.60
N ASN A 91 -7.01 -14.17 8.21
CA ASN A 91 -6.40 -15.41 8.68
C ASN A 91 -5.17 -15.73 7.83
N ALA A 92 -4.06 -16.08 8.48
CA ALA A 92 -2.91 -16.59 7.75
C ALA A 92 -3.22 -17.98 7.20
N VAL A 93 -3.02 -18.19 5.90
CA VAL A 93 -3.26 -19.48 5.21
C VAL A 93 -2.29 -20.54 5.70
N ASP A 94 -1.03 -20.13 5.92
CA ASP A 94 0.04 -21.01 6.37
C ASP A 94 0.98 -20.27 7.34
N ALA A 95 0.55 -20.15 8.59
CA ALA A 95 1.30 -19.43 9.61
C ALA A 95 2.59 -20.16 10.02
N ASN A 96 2.58 -21.52 10.08
CA ASN A 96 3.73 -22.34 10.51
C ASN A 96 4.40 -21.84 11.80
N GLY A 97 3.61 -21.36 12.76
CA GLY A 97 4.09 -20.81 14.03
C GLY A 97 4.65 -19.38 13.95
N ARG A 98 4.62 -18.73 12.77
CA ARG A 98 5.01 -17.32 12.61
C ARG A 98 3.95 -16.40 13.22
N THR A 99 4.41 -15.32 13.87
CA THR A 99 3.53 -14.29 14.42
C THR A 99 2.97 -13.38 13.33
N VAL A 100 1.73 -12.94 13.49
CA VAL A 100 1.05 -12.03 12.56
C VAL A 100 0.85 -10.65 13.17
N PHE A 101 0.78 -9.61 12.35
CA PHE A 101 0.41 -8.29 12.82
C PHE A 101 -1.03 -8.26 13.36
N LEU A 102 -1.24 -7.59 14.48
CA LEU A 102 -2.57 -7.36 15.03
C LEU A 102 -3.43 -6.56 14.04
N GLU A 103 -2.84 -5.59 13.38
CA GLU A 103 -3.51 -4.62 12.50
C GLU A 103 -3.63 -5.07 11.04
N ARG A 104 -3.48 -6.35 10.75
CA ARG A 104 -3.74 -6.93 9.41
C ARG A 104 -5.15 -6.65 8.89
N PHE A 105 -6.08 -6.33 9.78
CA PHE A 105 -7.46 -5.97 9.43
C PHE A 105 -7.57 -4.60 8.74
N ILE A 106 -6.56 -3.71 8.86
CA ILE A 106 -6.45 -2.52 8.01
C ILE A 106 -6.42 -2.95 6.55
N HIS A 107 -5.56 -3.93 6.23
CA HIS A 107 -5.35 -4.41 4.86
C HIS A 107 -6.55 -5.21 4.37
N SER A 108 -6.96 -6.23 5.11
CA SER A 108 -8.04 -7.14 4.69
C SER A 108 -9.35 -6.39 4.41
N GLU A 109 -9.75 -5.46 5.27
CA GLU A 109 -11.01 -4.75 5.10
C GLU A 109 -10.94 -3.68 4.00
N ILE A 110 -9.77 -3.05 3.76
CA ILE A 110 -9.56 -2.19 2.60
C ILE A 110 -9.65 -3.02 1.31
N TYR A 111 -9.03 -4.20 1.24
CA TYR A 111 -9.15 -5.07 0.06
C TYR A 111 -10.59 -5.54 -0.19
N LYS A 112 -11.37 -5.84 0.84
CA LYS A 112 -12.79 -6.17 0.70
C LYS A 112 -13.60 -5.01 0.13
N ALA A 113 -13.37 -3.81 0.64
CA ALA A 113 -14.12 -2.61 0.25
C ALA A 113 -13.72 -2.06 -1.13
N ARG A 114 -12.48 -2.30 -1.57
CA ARG A 114 -11.83 -1.69 -2.73
C ARG A 114 -11.17 -2.74 -3.63
N PRO A 115 -11.93 -3.37 -4.54
CA PRO A 115 -11.36 -4.35 -5.49
C PRO A 115 -10.29 -3.78 -6.43
N ASP A 116 -10.27 -2.47 -6.63
CA ASP A 116 -9.28 -1.73 -7.43
C ASP A 116 -7.94 -1.53 -6.70
N VAL A 117 -7.91 -1.71 -5.38
CA VAL A 117 -6.70 -1.61 -4.57
C VAL A 117 -5.91 -2.90 -4.65
N MET A 118 -4.66 -2.80 -5.11
CA MET A 118 -3.72 -3.92 -5.21
C MET A 118 -2.62 -3.88 -4.15
N ALA A 119 -2.44 -2.73 -3.47
CA ALA A 119 -1.46 -2.61 -2.39
C ALA A 119 -1.93 -1.62 -1.32
N VAL A 120 -1.57 -1.92 -0.06
CA VAL A 120 -1.86 -1.11 1.12
C VAL A 120 -0.58 -0.93 1.93
N VAL A 121 -0.34 0.30 2.36
CA VAL A 121 0.72 0.66 3.30
C VAL A 121 0.07 1.27 4.54
N HIS A 122 0.40 0.76 5.72
CA HIS A 122 0.06 1.39 6.99
C HIS A 122 1.32 1.97 7.63
N THR A 123 1.25 3.22 8.10
CA THR A 123 2.39 3.93 8.69
C THR A 123 2.03 4.57 10.03
N HIS A 124 3.07 4.80 10.84
CA HIS A 124 3.03 5.70 12.00
C HIS A 124 3.84 6.97 11.72
N SER A 125 3.76 7.48 10.49
CA SER A 125 4.54 8.59 9.97
C SER A 125 4.52 9.82 10.89
N PRO A 126 5.67 10.27 11.42
CA PRO A 126 5.72 11.42 12.32
C PRO A 126 5.29 12.73 11.66
N GLY A 127 5.48 12.87 10.34
CA GLY A 127 5.02 14.04 9.60
C GLY A 127 3.51 14.14 9.53
N VAL A 128 2.82 13.01 9.45
CA VAL A 128 1.36 12.91 9.30
C VAL A 128 0.62 13.10 10.63
N ILE A 129 1.19 12.62 11.75
CA ILE A 129 0.54 12.63 13.06
C ILE A 129 -0.06 14.00 13.44
N PRO A 130 0.62 15.16 13.27
CA PRO A 130 0.05 16.46 13.60
C PRO A 130 -1.29 16.75 12.92
N PHE A 131 -1.48 16.30 11.68
CA PHE A 131 -2.71 16.47 10.92
C PHE A 131 -3.84 15.53 11.38
N THR A 132 -3.51 14.45 12.07
CA THR A 132 -4.50 13.51 12.61
C THR A 132 -5.14 14.00 13.90
N VAL A 133 -4.50 14.95 14.62
CA VAL A 133 -4.89 15.43 15.94
C VAL A 133 -5.20 16.92 15.99
N SER A 134 -5.04 17.63 14.88
CA SER A 134 -5.36 19.06 14.76
C SER A 134 -6.59 19.29 13.87
N GLN A 135 -7.03 20.55 13.76
CA GLN A 135 -8.10 20.97 12.84
C GLN A 135 -7.56 21.31 11.44
N VAL A 136 -6.25 21.23 11.24
CA VAL A 136 -5.61 21.53 9.95
C VAL A 136 -5.73 20.29 9.04
N SER A 137 -6.39 20.45 7.93
CA SER A 137 -6.49 19.38 6.92
C SER A 137 -5.16 19.22 6.17
N LEU A 138 -4.74 17.97 5.95
CA LEU A 138 -3.62 17.66 5.06
C LEU A 138 -4.05 17.92 3.60
N ARG A 139 -3.29 18.79 2.91
CA ARG A 139 -3.56 19.23 1.54
C ARG A 139 -2.24 19.34 0.78
N PRO A 140 -2.21 19.08 -0.54
CA PRO A 140 -0.95 19.09 -1.28
C PRO A 140 -0.40 20.52 -1.41
N VAL A 141 0.81 20.73 -0.90
CA VAL A 141 1.64 21.93 -1.12
C VAL A 141 2.76 21.66 -2.12
N PHE A 142 2.93 20.41 -2.54
CA PHE A 142 4.04 19.93 -3.31
C PHE A 142 3.56 19.03 -4.47
N HIS A 143 4.05 19.22 -5.68
CA HIS A 143 3.53 18.53 -6.88
C HIS A 143 3.67 17.01 -6.84
N ASN A 144 4.68 16.43 -6.13
CA ASN A 144 4.81 14.99 -5.99
C ASN A 144 3.74 14.36 -5.07
N ALA A 145 3.11 15.17 -4.22
CA ALA A 145 2.00 14.76 -3.36
C ALA A 145 0.63 15.11 -3.96
N ALA A 146 0.56 15.37 -5.25
CA ALA A 146 -0.65 15.82 -5.95
C ALA A 146 -1.85 14.88 -5.79
N PHE A 147 -1.64 13.57 -5.59
CA PHE A 147 -2.70 12.59 -5.29
C PHE A 147 -3.51 12.94 -4.02
N LEU A 148 -2.96 13.76 -3.10
CA LEU A 148 -3.68 14.29 -1.94
C LEU A 148 -4.74 15.34 -2.32
N GLY A 149 -4.74 15.84 -3.56
CA GLY A 149 -5.78 16.74 -4.08
C GLY A 149 -7.20 16.15 -4.03
N ALA A 150 -7.33 14.83 -3.99
CA ALA A 150 -8.60 14.14 -3.76
C ALA A 150 -9.07 14.17 -2.30
N GLY A 151 -8.21 14.64 -1.37
CA GLY A 151 -8.43 14.68 0.07
C GLY A 151 -7.81 13.49 0.82
N ALA A 152 -7.55 13.71 2.11
CA ALA A 152 -7.08 12.71 3.06
C ALA A 152 -7.97 12.82 4.32
N PRO A 153 -9.09 12.08 4.41
CA PRO A 153 -10.00 12.16 5.55
C PRO A 153 -9.33 11.67 6.83
N VAL A 154 -9.72 12.24 7.97
CA VAL A 154 -9.29 11.78 9.30
C VAL A 154 -10.36 10.87 9.88
N TRP A 155 -10.02 9.62 10.12
CA TRP A 155 -10.85 8.68 10.85
C TRP A 155 -10.51 8.70 12.35
N ASP A 156 -11.53 8.87 13.18
CA ASP A 156 -11.42 8.79 14.64
C ASP A 156 -12.14 7.54 15.13
N ILE A 157 -11.39 6.52 15.51
CA ILE A 157 -11.89 5.25 16.04
C ILE A 157 -12.87 5.43 17.21
N ARG A 158 -12.70 6.48 18.03
CA ARG A 158 -13.58 6.73 19.18
C ARG A 158 -15.01 7.02 18.79
N LYS A 159 -15.25 7.60 17.61
CA LYS A 159 -16.60 7.96 17.16
C LYS A 159 -17.50 6.75 16.94
N GLU A 160 -16.89 5.61 16.63
CA GLU A 160 -17.60 4.36 16.28
C GLU A 160 -17.45 3.30 17.37
N PHE A 161 -16.29 3.24 18.02
CA PHE A 161 -15.92 2.13 18.91
C PHE A 161 -15.61 2.57 20.36
N GLY A 162 -15.78 3.86 20.68
CA GLY A 162 -15.47 4.39 22.00
C GLY A 162 -13.97 4.45 22.30
N GLU A 163 -13.61 4.56 23.59
CA GLU A 163 -12.21 4.57 24.00
C GLU A 163 -11.62 3.17 23.90
N THR A 164 -10.67 3.00 22.97
CA THR A 164 -9.96 1.75 22.69
C THR A 164 -8.46 1.94 22.92
N ASP A 165 -7.67 0.91 22.65
CA ASP A 165 -6.21 1.00 22.55
C ASP A 165 -5.72 1.57 21.20
N MET A 166 -6.62 2.07 20.37
CA MET A 166 -6.41 2.69 19.07
C MET A 166 -5.99 1.71 17.94
N LEU A 167 -5.80 0.42 18.23
CA LEU A 167 -5.38 -0.57 17.24
C LEU A 167 -6.57 -1.11 16.45
N VAL A 168 -6.36 -1.32 15.15
CA VAL A 168 -7.33 -1.94 14.23
C VAL A 168 -7.19 -3.47 14.30
N ARG A 169 -7.68 -4.06 15.39
CA ARG A 169 -7.43 -5.46 15.76
C ARG A 169 -8.49 -6.46 15.33
N ASN A 170 -9.54 -6.02 14.66
CA ASN A 170 -10.61 -6.88 14.15
C ASN A 170 -11.28 -6.32 12.91
N ALA A 171 -12.06 -7.15 12.22
CA ALA A 171 -12.75 -6.80 10.98
C ALA A 171 -13.74 -5.63 11.13
N ALA A 172 -14.46 -5.51 12.26
CA ALA A 172 -15.41 -4.42 12.46
C ALA A 172 -14.71 -3.05 12.48
N ILE A 173 -13.59 -2.94 13.20
CA ILE A 173 -12.77 -1.72 13.26
C ILE A 173 -12.13 -1.44 11.89
N GLY A 174 -11.58 -2.45 11.21
CA GLY A 174 -11.00 -2.31 9.88
C GLY A 174 -12.02 -1.82 8.85
N LYS A 175 -13.26 -2.31 8.93
CA LYS A 175 -14.37 -1.87 8.07
C LYS A 175 -14.69 -0.39 8.27
N GLY A 176 -14.68 0.12 9.50
CA GLY A 176 -14.87 1.56 9.79
C GLY A 176 -13.79 2.40 9.11
N LEU A 177 -12.52 1.98 9.23
CA LEU A 177 -11.39 2.63 8.55
C LEU A 177 -11.54 2.59 7.02
N ALA A 178 -11.88 1.42 6.44
CA ALA A 178 -12.06 1.27 5.01
C ALA A 178 -13.20 2.13 4.45
N LEU A 179 -14.30 2.29 5.21
CA LEU A 179 -15.40 3.20 4.88
C LEU A 179 -14.93 4.67 4.90
N ALA A 180 -14.11 5.05 5.88
CA ALA A 180 -13.57 6.40 5.97
C ALA A 180 -12.58 6.71 4.83
N LEU A 181 -11.79 5.73 4.38
CA LEU A 181 -10.95 5.84 3.18
C LEU A 181 -11.79 6.16 1.94
N GLY A 182 -12.94 5.49 1.76
CA GLY A 182 -13.82 5.66 0.61
C GLY A 182 -13.07 5.44 -0.70
N ASP A 183 -13.17 6.38 -1.63
CA ASP A 183 -12.49 6.40 -2.93
C ASP A 183 -11.09 7.04 -2.92
N LYS A 184 -10.64 7.49 -1.76
CA LYS A 184 -9.38 8.23 -1.61
C LYS A 184 -8.16 7.30 -1.66
N SER A 185 -6.98 7.92 -1.79
CA SER A 185 -5.69 7.21 -1.77
C SER A 185 -5.07 7.12 -0.38
N VAL A 186 -5.54 7.95 0.55
CA VAL A 186 -5.00 8.06 1.92
C VAL A 186 -6.14 8.29 2.89
N VAL A 187 -6.10 7.62 4.04
CA VAL A 187 -6.91 7.92 5.23
C VAL A 187 -6.00 8.11 6.42
N LEU A 188 -6.20 9.20 7.14
CA LEU A 188 -5.47 9.52 8.36
C LEU A 188 -6.18 8.88 9.56
N MET A 189 -5.43 8.33 10.49
CA MET A 189 -5.93 7.68 11.70
C MET A 189 -5.59 8.54 12.90
N ARG A 190 -6.59 9.08 13.61
CA ARG A 190 -6.40 10.03 14.71
C ARG A 190 -5.40 9.52 15.76
N GLY A 191 -4.29 10.26 15.94
CA GLY A 191 -3.25 9.97 16.93
C GLY A 191 -2.52 8.64 16.70
N HIS A 192 -2.57 8.08 15.46
CA HIS A 192 -2.02 6.78 15.14
C HIS A 192 -1.07 6.86 13.92
N GLY A 193 -1.57 7.30 12.77
CA GLY A 193 -0.83 7.36 11.53
C GLY A 193 -1.72 7.48 10.31
N ASP A 194 -1.44 6.70 9.29
CA ASP A 194 -2.24 6.65 8.07
C ASP A 194 -2.28 5.27 7.43
N ALA A 195 -3.26 5.06 6.55
CA ALA A 195 -3.27 3.99 5.58
C ALA A 195 -3.33 4.58 4.17
N THR A 196 -2.40 4.13 3.33
CA THR A 196 -2.23 4.59 1.95
C THR A 196 -2.41 3.43 0.98
N VAL A 197 -3.10 3.66 -0.14
CA VAL A 197 -3.44 2.60 -1.09
C VAL A 197 -3.02 2.93 -2.52
N GLY A 198 -2.85 1.88 -3.31
CA GLY A 198 -2.52 2.01 -4.72
C GLY A 198 -2.82 0.76 -5.57
N PRO A 199 -2.83 0.90 -6.91
CA PRO A 199 -2.96 -0.20 -7.86
C PRO A 199 -1.67 -1.02 -7.99
N SER A 200 -0.62 -0.70 -7.25
CA SER A 200 0.62 -1.46 -7.15
C SER A 200 1.37 -1.08 -5.88
N VAL A 201 2.28 -1.96 -5.41
CA VAL A 201 3.16 -1.69 -4.27
C VAL A 201 3.98 -0.43 -4.52
N LYS A 202 4.56 -0.28 -5.71
CA LYS A 202 5.36 0.90 -6.09
C LYS A 202 4.61 2.20 -5.86
N LEU A 203 3.34 2.26 -6.30
CA LEU A 203 2.54 3.48 -6.16
C LEU A 203 2.04 3.69 -4.73
N ALA A 204 1.68 2.64 -4.00
CA ALA A 204 1.30 2.76 -2.59
C ALA A 204 2.47 3.27 -1.74
N VAL A 205 3.68 2.75 -1.95
CA VAL A 205 4.93 3.21 -1.29
C VAL A 205 5.28 4.64 -1.68
N PHE A 206 5.15 5.00 -2.96
CA PHE A 206 5.33 6.38 -3.43
C PHE A 206 4.38 7.33 -2.69
N ARG A 207 3.12 6.99 -2.61
CA ARG A 207 2.10 7.78 -1.92
C ARG A 207 2.39 7.88 -0.42
N ALA A 208 2.75 6.79 0.25
CA ALA A 208 3.09 6.81 1.68
C ALA A 208 4.28 7.73 1.97
N TYR A 209 5.35 7.62 1.19
CA TYR A 209 6.52 8.48 1.31
C TYR A 209 6.18 9.96 1.09
N TYR A 210 5.50 10.30 -0.02
CA TYR A 210 5.18 11.68 -0.31
C TYR A 210 4.04 12.25 0.52
N THR A 211 3.22 11.43 1.19
CA THR A 211 2.29 11.88 2.23
C THR A 211 3.07 12.42 3.44
N ASP A 212 4.11 11.71 3.91
CA ASP A 212 4.99 12.20 4.99
C ASP A 212 5.74 13.47 4.59
N VAL A 213 6.33 13.49 3.39
CA VAL A 213 7.08 14.65 2.88
C VAL A 213 6.18 15.88 2.79
N ASP A 214 5.01 15.76 2.19
CA ASP A 214 4.06 16.87 2.04
C ASP A 214 3.55 17.37 3.40
N ALA A 215 3.26 16.47 4.33
CA ALA A 215 2.85 16.81 5.68
C ALA A 215 3.93 17.65 6.41
N ARG A 216 5.19 17.27 6.28
CA ARG A 216 6.32 18.06 6.82
C ARG A 216 6.43 19.41 6.13
N LEU A 217 6.33 19.47 4.81
CA LEU A 217 6.39 20.73 4.04
C LEU A 217 5.21 21.64 4.37
N GLN A 218 3.99 21.10 4.46
CA GLN A 218 2.82 21.88 4.86
C GLN A 218 2.97 22.44 6.28
N SER A 219 3.47 21.64 7.24
CA SER A 219 3.74 22.08 8.59
C SER A 219 4.75 23.24 8.61
N GLN A 220 5.81 23.15 7.82
CA GLN A 220 6.80 24.23 7.67
C GLN A 220 6.21 25.48 7.03
N ALA A 221 5.41 25.32 5.96
CA ALA A 221 4.74 26.45 5.32
C ALA A 221 3.80 27.19 6.28
N LEU A 222 3.03 26.46 7.09
CA LEU A 222 2.17 27.03 8.12
C LEU A 222 2.97 27.77 9.20
N ALA A 223 4.14 27.26 9.58
CA ALA A 223 5.02 27.89 10.56
C ALA A 223 5.69 29.18 10.06
N LEU A 224 5.84 29.35 8.76
CA LEU A 224 6.34 30.61 8.16
C LEU A 224 5.34 31.77 8.34
N GLY A 225 4.07 31.48 8.59
CA GLY A 225 2.99 32.46 8.67
C GLY A 225 2.51 32.94 7.30
N GLY A 226 1.38 33.64 7.28
CA GLY A 226 0.72 34.04 6.05
C GLY A 226 -0.20 32.97 5.46
N GLU A 227 -0.70 33.24 4.26
CA GLU A 227 -1.59 32.31 3.56
C GLU A 227 -0.77 31.23 2.84
N VAL A 228 -1.17 29.97 3.00
CA VAL A 228 -0.55 28.84 2.29
C VAL A 228 -1.26 28.63 0.95
N ASN A 229 -0.50 28.70 -0.15
CA ASN A 229 -1.01 28.40 -1.48
C ASN A 229 -0.91 26.91 -1.78
N TYR A 230 -2.04 26.22 -1.70
CA TYR A 230 -2.16 24.81 -2.02
C TYR A 230 -2.34 24.57 -3.52
N LEU A 231 -2.00 23.38 -4.00
CA LEU A 231 -2.35 22.99 -5.36
C LEU A 231 -3.88 23.03 -5.52
N THR A 232 -4.33 23.64 -6.62
CA THR A 232 -5.74 23.56 -7.01
C THR A 232 -6.09 22.14 -7.45
N PRO A 233 -7.36 21.72 -7.44
CA PRO A 233 -7.76 20.39 -7.93
C PRO A 233 -7.29 20.11 -9.36
N VAL A 234 -7.27 21.13 -10.22
CA VAL A 234 -6.81 21.00 -11.61
C VAL A 234 -5.30 20.78 -11.69
N GLU A 235 -4.52 21.55 -10.91
CA GLU A 235 -3.07 21.35 -10.82
C GLU A 235 -2.74 19.98 -10.25
N ALA A 236 -3.42 19.57 -9.18
CA ALA A 236 -3.25 18.26 -8.56
C ALA A 236 -3.51 17.12 -9.55
N THR A 237 -4.61 17.16 -10.29
CA THR A 237 -4.91 16.14 -11.31
C THR A 237 -3.84 16.07 -12.40
N LYS A 238 -3.37 17.21 -12.90
CA LYS A 238 -2.34 17.25 -13.94
C LYS A 238 -0.97 16.78 -13.43
N ALA A 239 -0.59 17.19 -12.23
CA ALA A 239 0.68 16.81 -11.63
C ALA A 239 0.73 15.32 -11.29
N ASP A 240 -0.37 14.75 -10.75
CA ASP A 240 -0.45 13.32 -10.46
C ASP A 240 -0.28 12.48 -11.73
N ALA A 241 -0.92 12.87 -12.83
CA ALA A 241 -0.77 12.20 -14.12
C ALA A 241 0.68 12.18 -14.63
N VAL A 242 1.46 13.21 -14.38
CA VAL A 242 2.90 13.26 -14.73
C VAL A 242 3.71 12.38 -13.78
N ASN A 243 3.41 12.40 -12.48
CA ASN A 243 4.11 11.58 -11.48
C ASN A 243 3.98 10.09 -11.79
N LEU A 244 2.80 9.65 -12.24
CA LEU A 244 2.58 8.26 -12.65
C LEU A 244 3.48 7.81 -13.81
N GLN A 245 3.79 8.71 -14.76
CA GLN A 245 4.66 8.41 -15.90
C GLN A 245 6.13 8.20 -15.51
N VAL A 246 6.55 8.74 -14.37
CA VAL A 246 7.94 8.67 -13.91
C VAL A 246 8.14 7.80 -12.68
N LEU A 247 7.12 7.06 -12.27
CA LEU A 247 7.12 6.22 -11.06
C LEU A 247 8.28 5.23 -11.04
N ASP A 248 8.55 4.55 -12.15
CA ASP A 248 9.64 3.56 -12.23
C ASP A 248 11.03 4.20 -12.03
N ARG A 249 11.22 5.47 -12.42
CA ARG A 249 12.48 6.19 -12.14
C ARG A 249 12.71 6.33 -10.64
N VAL A 250 11.68 6.69 -9.90
CA VAL A 250 11.73 6.84 -8.44
C VAL A 250 11.94 5.48 -7.78
N TRP A 251 11.16 4.48 -8.18
CA TRP A 251 11.24 3.12 -7.66
C TRP A 251 12.62 2.50 -7.85
N ASN A 252 13.20 2.61 -9.04
CA ASN A 252 14.52 2.04 -9.34
C ASN A 252 15.62 2.69 -8.49
N LEU A 253 15.55 4.01 -8.24
CA LEU A 253 16.47 4.69 -7.34
C LEU A 253 16.35 4.16 -5.90
N TRP A 254 15.13 4.02 -5.41
CA TRP A 254 14.88 3.55 -4.04
C TRP A 254 15.31 2.09 -3.86
N LYS A 255 14.95 1.22 -4.82
CA LYS A 255 15.37 -0.19 -4.82
C LYS A 255 16.89 -0.31 -4.79
N MET A 256 17.60 0.46 -5.61
CA MET A 256 19.07 0.47 -5.61
C MET A 256 19.64 0.82 -4.22
N ARG A 257 19.08 1.83 -3.54
CA ARG A 257 19.55 2.24 -2.21
C ARG A 257 19.44 1.12 -1.19
N VAL A 258 18.26 0.50 -1.07
CA VAL A 258 18.02 -0.52 -0.04
C VAL A 258 18.66 -1.86 -0.35
N THR A 259 18.95 -2.18 -1.64
CA THR A 259 19.70 -3.39 -2.01
C THR A 259 21.21 -3.22 -1.87
N ALA A 260 21.73 -2.01 -2.00
CA ALA A 260 23.16 -1.73 -1.78
C ALA A 260 23.53 -1.75 -0.28
N ALA A 261 22.62 -1.35 0.60
CA ALA A 261 22.82 -1.34 2.05
C ALA A 261 22.86 -2.76 2.67
N THR A 262 22.47 -3.79 1.94
CA THR A 262 22.42 -5.18 2.40
C THR A 262 23.68 -5.98 2.03
N LYS A 263 24.64 -5.39 1.35
CA LYS A 263 25.95 -5.95 1.01
C LYS A 263 27.05 -5.42 1.95
#